data_d304b5eeb3547fddcd880234959de762
#
_entry.id   d304b5eeb3547fddcd880234959de762
#
_cell.length_a   1.000
_cell.length_b   1.000
_cell.length_c   1.000
_cell.angle_alpha   90.00
_cell.angle_beta   90.00
_cell.angle_gamma   90.00
#
_symmetry.space_group_name_H-M   'P 1'
#
loop_
_entity.id
_entity.type
_entity.pdbx_description
1 polymer ?
#
loop_
_entity_poly.entity_id
_entity_poly.type
_entity_poly.pdbx_seq_one_letter_code
_entity_poly.pdbx_strand_id
1 'polypeptide(L)'
;MNMTSYFRPIVRTGSPRSKDSIFLAETNYWVSEAEQIRFGEKAKLVSINDVPDWWKKRWLKKRADILGMEFGFPKLMGILNVTPDSFSDGGNHAKLDAALNHAKVMEENGVDI
;
A
#
# COMPACT_ATOMS: atom_id res chain seq x y z
N MET A 1 3.60 -9.86 32.83
CA MET A 1 3.25 -9.94 31.39
C MET A 1 4.01 -8.86 30.66
N ASN A 2 4.93 -9.23 29.76
CA ASN A 2 5.54 -8.24 28.85
C ASN A 2 4.47 -7.76 27.89
N MET A 3 3.92 -6.57 28.15
CA MET A 3 2.95 -5.97 27.22
C MET A 3 3.69 -5.56 25.95
N THR A 4 3.45 -6.31 24.88
CA THR A 4 4.05 -6.06 23.59
C THR A 4 3.49 -4.73 23.05
N SER A 5 4.38 -3.76 22.84
CA SER A 5 4.02 -2.51 22.16
C SER A 5 4.12 -2.67 20.66
N TYR A 6 3.13 -2.17 19.93
CA TYR A 6 3.12 -2.02 18.48
C TYR A 6 3.30 -0.55 18.14
N PHE A 7 3.94 -0.26 17.02
CA PHE A 7 4.12 1.10 16.55
C PHE A 7 3.57 1.23 15.14
N ARG A 8 2.66 2.19 14.94
CA ARG A 8 2.11 2.54 13.63
C ARG A 8 2.72 3.86 13.18
N PRO A 9 3.44 3.90 12.04
CA PRO A 9 4.04 5.14 11.55
C PRO A 9 2.98 6.15 11.14
N ILE A 10 3.17 7.43 11.48
CA ILE A 10 2.38 8.53 10.93
C ILE A 10 3.05 8.98 9.65
N VAL A 11 2.52 8.49 8.52
CA VAL A 11 3.10 8.71 7.20
C VAL A 11 2.83 10.13 6.72
N ARG A 12 3.87 10.79 6.24
CA ARG A 12 3.83 12.15 5.70
C ARG A 12 4.47 12.19 4.30
N THR A 13 4.08 13.19 3.52
CA THR A 13 4.60 13.48 2.18
C THR A 13 5.02 14.95 2.09
N GLY A 14 5.85 15.27 1.09
CA GLY A 14 6.19 16.66 0.78
C GLY A 14 7.17 17.34 1.73
N SER A 15 7.23 18.66 1.62
CA SER A 15 8.12 19.56 2.37
C SER A 15 7.31 20.58 3.19
N PRO A 16 7.89 21.12 4.29
CA PRO A 16 9.20 20.80 4.86
C PRO A 16 9.21 19.46 5.61
N ARG A 17 10.33 18.73 5.51
CA ARG A 17 10.55 17.50 6.26
C ARG A 17 11.21 17.79 7.60
N SER A 18 10.75 17.13 8.68
CA SER A 18 11.41 17.20 9.98
C SER A 18 12.83 16.65 9.92
N LYS A 19 13.78 17.28 10.66
CA LYS A 19 15.15 16.77 10.78
C LYS A 19 15.19 15.37 11.35
N ASP A 20 14.37 15.10 12.36
CA ASP A 20 14.26 13.79 12.99
C ASP A 20 13.20 12.94 12.26
N SER A 21 13.48 12.59 11.02
CA SER A 21 12.58 11.76 10.21
C SER A 21 13.34 10.70 9.44
N ILE A 22 12.65 9.60 9.18
CA ILE A 22 13.16 8.50 8.35
C ILE A 22 12.26 8.31 7.13
N PHE A 23 12.83 7.87 6.00
CA PHE A 23 12.06 7.45 4.84
C PHE A 23 11.48 6.05 5.03
N LEU A 24 10.29 5.81 4.48
CA LEU A 24 9.66 4.49 4.48
C LEU A 24 10.01 3.73 3.21
N ALA A 25 10.50 2.50 3.37
CA ALA A 25 10.65 1.53 2.27
C ALA A 25 11.34 2.11 1.01
N GLU A 26 12.32 3.02 1.20
CA GLU A 26 13.04 3.73 0.12
C GLU A 26 12.11 4.55 -0.81
N THR A 27 11.00 5.03 -0.30
CA THR A 27 10.05 5.90 -1.01
C THR A 27 10.21 7.37 -0.60
N ASN A 28 9.40 8.26 -1.20
CA ASN A 28 9.30 9.67 -0.80
C ASN A 28 8.42 9.91 0.43
N TYR A 29 7.85 8.85 1.01
CA TYR A 29 7.13 8.93 2.27
C TYR A 29 8.09 8.96 3.45
N TRP A 30 7.76 9.77 4.45
CA TRP A 30 8.61 9.92 5.63
C TRP A 30 7.81 9.93 6.93
N VAL A 31 8.49 9.65 8.04
CA VAL A 31 7.90 9.53 9.37
C VAL A 31 8.78 10.22 10.38
N SER A 32 8.20 11.09 11.20
CA SER A 32 8.83 11.71 12.37
C SER A 32 8.13 11.32 13.68
N GLU A 33 6.93 10.73 13.58
CA GLU A 33 6.11 10.35 14.71
C GLU A 33 5.41 9.02 14.45
N ALA A 34 5.10 8.31 15.52
CA ALA A 34 4.36 7.05 15.46
C ALA A 34 3.32 6.97 16.57
N GLU A 35 2.29 6.20 16.38
CA GLU A 35 1.40 5.79 17.46
C GLU A 35 1.95 4.52 18.12
N GLN A 36 2.21 4.62 19.41
CA GLN A 36 2.44 3.46 20.25
C GLN A 36 1.10 2.87 20.68
N ILE A 37 0.86 1.62 20.34
CA ILE A 37 -0.38 0.89 20.62
C ILE A 37 -0.08 -0.26 21.57
N ARG A 38 -0.84 -0.34 22.67
CA ARG A 38 -0.81 -1.44 23.63
C ARG A 38 -2.21 -1.97 23.86
N PHE A 39 -2.33 -3.27 24.07
CA PHE A 39 -3.62 -3.86 24.38
C PHE A 39 -4.20 -3.27 25.69
N GLY A 40 -5.46 -2.85 25.63
CA GLY A 40 -6.16 -2.27 26.79
C GLY A 40 -5.79 -0.83 27.15
N GLU A 41 -4.87 -0.19 26.39
CA GLU A 41 -4.48 1.22 26.60
C GLU A 41 -4.91 2.10 25.42
N LYS A 42 -5.11 3.39 25.69
CA LYS A 42 -5.28 4.39 24.62
C LYS A 42 -3.95 4.58 23.89
N ALA A 43 -3.99 4.58 22.55
CA ALA A 43 -2.82 4.84 21.73
C ALA A 43 -2.16 6.20 22.08
N LYS A 44 -0.83 6.23 22.09
CA LYS A 44 -0.03 7.42 22.40
C LYS A 44 0.80 7.82 21.18
N LEU A 45 0.83 9.12 20.87
CA LEU A 45 1.76 9.66 19.90
C LEU A 45 3.16 9.73 20.51
N VAL A 46 4.17 9.23 19.82
CA VAL A 46 5.58 9.21 20.22
C VAL A 46 6.48 9.70 19.09
N SER A 47 7.63 10.27 19.45
CA SER A 47 8.66 10.65 18.48
C SER A 47 9.23 9.41 17.79
N ILE A 48 9.74 9.58 16.57
CA ILE A 48 10.50 8.53 15.86
C ILE A 48 11.73 8.08 16.68
N ASN A 49 12.30 8.96 17.50
CA ASN A 49 13.44 8.68 18.35
C ASN A 49 13.10 7.70 19.48
N ASP A 50 11.84 7.65 19.90
CA ASP A 50 11.33 6.75 20.93
C ASP A 50 10.90 5.37 20.38
N VAL A 51 10.88 5.23 19.04
CA VAL A 51 10.55 3.96 18.39
C VAL A 51 11.78 3.06 18.39
N PRO A 52 11.69 1.78 18.87
CA PRO A 52 12.80 0.87 18.87
C PRO A 52 13.41 0.66 17.48
N ASP A 53 14.75 0.54 17.40
CA ASP A 53 15.46 0.42 16.12
C ASP A 53 15.03 -0.80 15.29
N TRP A 54 14.67 -1.90 15.93
CA TRP A 54 14.19 -3.09 15.21
C TRP A 54 12.84 -2.86 14.53
N TRP A 55 11.98 -1.95 15.06
CA TRP A 55 10.78 -1.48 14.40
C TRP A 55 11.11 -0.58 13.21
N LYS A 56 12.01 0.40 13.41
CA LYS A 56 12.45 1.31 12.35
C LYS A 56 13.07 0.55 11.17
N LYS A 57 13.90 -0.48 11.44
CA LYS A 57 14.47 -1.35 10.40
C LYS A 57 13.42 -1.99 9.50
N ARG A 58 12.25 -2.37 10.03
CA ARG A 58 11.14 -2.91 9.24
C ARG A 58 10.53 -1.86 8.31
N TRP A 59 10.45 -0.61 8.77
CA TRP A 59 9.91 0.48 7.97
C TRP A 59 10.87 0.98 6.89
N LEU A 60 12.17 0.93 7.15
CA LEU A 60 13.21 1.32 6.20
C LEU A 60 13.38 0.31 5.06
N LYS A 61 13.10 -0.98 5.33
CA LYS A 61 13.31 -2.04 4.36
C LYS A 61 12.47 -1.83 3.11
N LYS A 62 13.12 -1.80 1.92
CA LYS A 62 12.44 -1.84 0.63
C LYS A 62 11.48 -3.02 0.59
N ARG A 63 10.29 -2.80 0.08
CA ARG A 63 9.32 -3.89 -0.14
C ARG A 63 9.81 -4.78 -1.26
N ALA A 64 9.59 -6.09 -1.09
CA ALA A 64 9.84 -7.04 -2.15
C ALA A 64 8.86 -6.80 -3.30
N ASP A 65 9.33 -7.04 -4.52
CA ASP A 65 8.48 -7.03 -5.68
C ASP A 65 7.41 -8.14 -5.59
N ILE A 66 6.24 -7.86 -6.11
CA ILE A 66 5.16 -8.84 -6.20
C ILE A 66 5.01 -9.19 -7.68
N LEU A 67 5.26 -10.45 -8.04
CA LEU A 67 5.19 -10.93 -9.43
C LEU A 67 6.02 -10.09 -10.41
N GLY A 68 7.19 -9.62 -9.99
CA GLY A 68 8.08 -8.78 -10.77
C GLY A 68 7.69 -7.31 -10.85
N MET A 69 6.63 -6.89 -10.18
CA MET A 69 6.22 -5.49 -10.11
C MET A 69 6.87 -4.78 -8.93
N GLU A 70 7.61 -3.72 -9.21
CA GLU A 70 8.15 -2.83 -8.19
C GLU A 70 7.08 -1.86 -7.68
N PHE A 71 7.02 -1.69 -6.33
CA PHE A 71 6.08 -0.79 -5.66
C PHE A 71 6.75 0.49 -5.14
N GLY A 72 7.75 1.00 -5.84
CA GLY A 72 8.36 2.31 -5.56
C GLY A 72 7.41 3.48 -5.87
N PHE A 73 6.47 3.26 -6.78
CA PHE A 73 5.38 4.17 -7.14
C PHE A 73 4.03 3.49 -6.98
N PRO A 74 2.92 4.26 -6.82
CA PRO A 74 1.58 3.70 -6.81
C PRO A 74 1.31 2.88 -8.08
N LYS A 75 0.67 1.72 -7.91
CA LYS A 75 0.20 0.87 -9.00
C LYS A 75 -1.32 0.98 -9.11
N LEU A 76 -1.82 1.01 -10.35
CA LEU A 76 -3.24 1.07 -10.65
C LEU A 76 -3.77 -0.34 -10.91
N MET A 77 -4.75 -0.77 -10.13
CA MET A 77 -5.44 -2.03 -10.33
C MET A 77 -6.79 -1.77 -10.98
N GLY A 78 -6.98 -2.28 -12.19
CA GLY A 78 -8.27 -2.26 -12.89
C GLY A 78 -9.22 -3.33 -12.33
N ILE A 79 -10.51 -3.06 -12.38
CA ILE A 79 -11.54 -4.04 -12.00
C ILE A 79 -12.29 -4.46 -13.25
N LEU A 80 -12.16 -5.73 -13.63
CA LEU A 80 -12.90 -6.36 -14.71
C LEU A 80 -13.85 -7.40 -14.14
N ASN A 81 -15.15 -7.08 -14.09
CA ASN A 81 -16.17 -8.00 -13.62
C ASN A 81 -16.64 -8.91 -14.76
N VAL A 82 -16.40 -10.21 -14.61
CA VAL A 82 -16.84 -11.27 -15.51
C VAL A 82 -17.72 -12.21 -14.71
N THR A 83 -18.97 -11.83 -14.42
CA THR A 83 -19.92 -12.65 -13.65
C THR A 83 -20.80 -13.50 -14.56
N PRO A 84 -21.28 -14.68 -14.08
CA PRO A 84 -22.21 -15.54 -14.85
C PRO A 84 -23.49 -14.79 -15.27
N ASP A 85 -24.01 -13.88 -14.44
CA ASP A 85 -25.19 -13.08 -14.75
C ASP A 85 -24.93 -12.10 -15.89
N SER A 86 -23.69 -11.67 -16.09
CA SER A 86 -23.27 -10.89 -17.24
C SER A 86 -23.17 -11.74 -18.52
N PHE A 87 -23.24 -13.07 -18.40
CA PHE A 87 -23.12 -14.04 -19.50
C PHE A 87 -24.37 -14.85 -19.78
N SER A 88 -25.52 -14.55 -19.14
CA SER A 88 -26.74 -15.40 -19.18
C SER A 88 -27.52 -15.40 -20.50
N ASP A 89 -27.24 -14.50 -21.43
CA ASP A 89 -28.01 -14.40 -22.68
C ASP A 89 -27.17 -14.77 -23.92
N GLY A 90 -26.95 -16.04 -24.17
CA GLY A 90 -26.64 -16.64 -25.50
C GLY A 90 -25.49 -16.08 -26.33
N GLY A 91 -24.77 -15.06 -25.89
CA GLY A 91 -23.73 -14.37 -26.65
C GLY A 91 -22.32 -14.47 -26.02
N ASN A 92 -21.87 -15.69 -25.68
CA ASN A 92 -20.62 -15.89 -24.97
C ASN A 92 -19.38 -15.27 -25.66
N HIS A 93 -19.30 -15.31 -26.99
CA HIS A 93 -18.16 -14.73 -27.72
C HIS A 93 -18.16 -13.20 -27.73
N ALA A 94 -19.31 -12.57 -28.01
CA ALA A 94 -19.42 -11.11 -28.04
C ALA A 94 -19.12 -10.46 -26.66
N LYS A 95 -19.48 -11.16 -25.57
CA LYS A 95 -19.20 -10.70 -24.20
C LYS A 95 -17.73 -10.89 -23.82
N LEU A 96 -17.11 -12.00 -24.24
CA LEU A 96 -15.67 -12.21 -24.07
C LEU A 96 -14.88 -11.14 -24.80
N ASP A 97 -15.24 -10.86 -26.06
CA ASP A 97 -14.58 -9.83 -26.87
C ASP A 97 -14.73 -8.44 -26.23
N ALA A 98 -15.89 -8.14 -25.68
CA ALA A 98 -16.13 -6.89 -24.95
C ALA A 98 -15.30 -6.81 -23.67
N ALA A 99 -15.16 -7.90 -22.91
CA ALA A 99 -14.32 -7.96 -21.72
C ALA A 99 -12.84 -7.79 -22.05
N LEU A 100 -12.35 -8.49 -23.07
CA LEU A 100 -10.98 -8.38 -23.56
C LEU A 100 -10.68 -6.96 -24.06
N ASN A 101 -11.61 -6.35 -24.81
CA ASN A 101 -11.46 -5.00 -25.28
C ASN A 101 -11.44 -3.99 -24.12
N HIS A 102 -12.27 -4.19 -23.10
CA HIS A 102 -12.24 -3.35 -21.89
C HIS A 102 -10.90 -3.49 -21.14
N ALA A 103 -10.39 -4.71 -20.95
CA ALA A 103 -9.08 -4.94 -20.35
C ALA A 103 -7.97 -4.22 -21.12
N LYS A 104 -7.99 -4.31 -22.44
CA LYS A 104 -7.02 -3.63 -23.31
C LYS A 104 -7.10 -2.10 -23.18
N VAL A 105 -8.29 -1.53 -23.14
CA VAL A 105 -8.47 -0.09 -22.90
C VAL A 105 -7.94 0.33 -21.53
N MET A 106 -8.13 -0.48 -20.48
CA MET A 106 -7.56 -0.21 -19.17
C MET A 106 -6.02 -0.23 -19.19
N GLU A 107 -5.43 -1.20 -19.85
CA GLU A 107 -3.97 -1.29 -20.05
C GLU A 107 -3.42 -0.08 -20.79
N GLU A 108 -4.04 0.31 -21.90
CA GLU A 108 -3.67 1.50 -22.69
C GLU A 108 -3.79 2.81 -21.89
N ASN A 109 -4.65 2.85 -20.86
CA ASN A 109 -4.80 3.99 -19.95
C ASN A 109 -3.93 3.89 -18.68
N GLY A 110 -2.98 2.96 -18.64
CA GLY A 110 -1.96 2.89 -17.61
C GLY A 110 -2.34 2.06 -16.39
N VAL A 111 -3.27 1.13 -16.52
CA VAL A 111 -3.52 0.12 -15.48
C VAL A 111 -2.39 -0.89 -15.48
N ASP A 112 -1.84 -1.17 -14.29
CA ASP A 112 -0.71 -2.09 -14.08
C ASP A 112 -1.15 -3.53 -13.78
N ILE A 113 -2.35 -3.71 -13.18
CA ILE A 113 -2.86 -5.01 -12.70
C ILE A 113 -4.33 -5.18 -13.10
#